data_f40ada6f419cd122835a5b4d6a05418f
#
_entry.id   f40ada6f419cd122835a5b4d6a05418f
#
_cell.length_a   1.000
_cell.length_b   1.000
_cell.length_c   1.000
_cell.angle_alpha   90.00
_cell.angle_beta   90.00
_cell.angle_gamma   90.00
#
_symmetry.space_group_name_H-M   'P 1'
#
loop_
_entity.id
_entity.type
_entity.pdbx_description
1 polymer ?
#
loop_
_entity_poly.entity_id
_entity_poly.type
_entity_poly.pdbx_seq_one_letter_code
_entity_poly.pdbx_strand_id
1 'polypeptide(L)'
;RVFKLKKMKTFQNITRRIGFCAVLACTGLQTPLQAKITLPAFFTDNMIIQQQTTMTLFGKAKPNKKVSIETSWNNQHYETKADAQGNWQVAVSTPTAGGPYRITLSDGKKTVLENVMAGEVWFCSGQSNMEMPVAGWGKIKNYEQEIAAADYPGIRLFQVKKRTSVAPLDAYQVESTMGGWKECSPSTVPEFSAVAYLYARELHQKLNVPVGVIDCTWGGTPAEAWTSSESLKQVMGYQKKVGKLEALGFDRDKIMAEYGKEQASWKAEISKIDKGYQNGKACWVGENVDDNDWQQMELPGYWEGKGLPNFDGVVWFRKQIEVPADWAGKDLQLNPGTIDDEDLSLIHISEPTRRTPIS
;
A
#
# COMPACT_ATOMS: atom_id res chain seq x y z
N ARG A 1 -10.25 -10.21 -24.41
CA ARG A 1 -11.63 -10.64 -24.08
C ARG A 1 -12.52 -9.39 -24.06
N VAL A 2 -13.46 -9.34 -25.00
CA VAL A 2 -14.46 -8.25 -25.09
C VAL A 2 -15.48 -8.43 -23.99
N PHE A 3 -15.60 -7.47 -23.08
CA PHE A 3 -16.68 -7.46 -22.10
C PHE A 3 -17.91 -6.80 -22.67
N LYS A 4 -19.00 -7.56 -22.87
CA LYS A 4 -20.33 -7.04 -23.15
C LYS A 4 -20.97 -6.59 -21.84
N LEU A 5 -21.19 -5.29 -21.70
CA LEU A 5 -22.01 -4.72 -20.62
C LEU A 5 -23.49 -4.96 -20.92
N LYS A 6 -24.16 -5.74 -20.06
CA LYS A 6 -25.62 -5.96 -20.10
C LYS A 6 -26.27 -4.89 -19.20
N LYS A 7 -27.06 -4.02 -19.80
CA LYS A 7 -27.90 -3.05 -19.07
C LYS A 7 -28.87 -3.78 -18.14
N MET A 8 -28.78 -3.50 -16.84
CA MET A 8 -29.81 -3.91 -15.88
C MET A 8 -30.97 -2.93 -15.91
N LYS A 9 -32.17 -3.47 -16.04
CA LYS A 9 -33.41 -2.72 -16.02
C LYS A 9 -33.73 -2.24 -14.61
N THR A 10 -34.09 -0.96 -14.50
CA THR A 10 -34.67 -0.31 -13.34
C THR A 10 -35.98 -1.00 -12.94
N PHE A 11 -36.09 -1.46 -11.70
CA PHE A 11 -37.40 -1.81 -11.13
C PHE A 11 -37.96 -0.61 -10.41
N GLN A 12 -39.03 -0.05 -11.00
CA GLN A 12 -39.94 0.87 -10.31
C GLN A 12 -41.17 0.11 -9.87
N ASN A 13 -41.60 0.43 -8.64
CA ASN A 13 -42.93 0.33 -8.08
C ASN A 13 -43.50 -1.06 -7.74
N ILE A 14 -43.56 -1.35 -6.45
CA ILE A 14 -44.72 -1.99 -5.84
C ILE A 14 -45.10 -1.23 -4.57
N THR A 15 -46.25 -0.55 -4.68
CA THR A 15 -46.93 0.15 -3.61
C THR A 15 -47.85 -0.80 -2.82
N ARG A 16 -47.87 -0.63 -1.50
CA ARG A 16 -48.97 -0.87 -0.55
C ARG A 16 -49.53 -2.29 -0.40
N ARG A 17 -49.28 -2.89 0.75
CA ARG A 17 -50.35 -3.50 1.58
C ARG A 17 -50.03 -3.28 3.05
N ILE A 18 -50.89 -2.53 3.73
CA ILE A 18 -50.94 -2.33 5.16
C ILE A 18 -51.39 -3.66 5.79
N GLY A 19 -50.53 -4.24 6.60
CA GLY A 19 -50.85 -5.34 7.50
C GLY A 19 -50.55 -4.93 8.91
N PHE A 20 -51.60 -4.73 9.69
CA PHE A 20 -51.56 -4.55 11.15
C PHE A 20 -50.95 -5.79 11.77
N CYS A 21 -49.74 -5.71 12.29
CA CYS A 21 -49.18 -6.74 13.16
C CYS A 21 -48.83 -6.14 14.51
N ALA A 22 -49.35 -6.75 15.51
CA ALA A 22 -49.22 -6.46 16.91
C ALA A 22 -47.79 -6.19 17.35
N VAL A 23 -47.58 -5.13 18.08
CA VAL A 23 -46.36 -4.87 18.84
C VAL A 23 -46.29 -5.88 19.99
N LEU A 24 -45.63 -6.99 19.74
CA LEU A 24 -45.03 -7.78 20.84
C LEU A 24 -43.79 -7.02 21.28
N ALA A 25 -43.85 -6.39 22.44
CA ALA A 25 -42.68 -5.88 23.15
C ALA A 25 -41.80 -7.06 23.55
N CYS A 26 -40.95 -7.52 22.65
CA CYS A 26 -39.80 -8.32 23.03
C CYS A 26 -38.84 -7.37 23.76
N THR A 27 -38.93 -7.31 25.08
CA THR A 27 -37.82 -6.91 25.92
C THR A 27 -36.72 -7.96 25.75
N GLY A 28 -36.02 -7.86 24.63
CA GLY A 28 -34.78 -8.59 24.43
C GLY A 28 -33.84 -8.17 25.53
N LEU A 29 -33.53 -9.07 26.44
CA LEU A 29 -32.36 -9.00 27.27
C LEU A 29 -31.17 -8.82 26.35
N GLN A 30 -30.80 -7.57 26.07
CA GLN A 30 -29.51 -7.24 25.48
C GLN A 30 -28.50 -7.69 26.53
N THR A 31 -27.99 -8.92 26.38
CA THR A 31 -26.75 -9.28 27.06
C THR A 31 -25.75 -8.20 26.65
N PRO A 32 -25.20 -7.43 27.60
CA PRO A 32 -24.22 -6.43 27.25
C PRO A 32 -23.10 -7.15 26.52
N LEU A 33 -22.88 -6.80 25.24
CA LEU A 33 -21.71 -7.26 24.50
C LEU A 33 -20.52 -6.84 25.35
N GLN A 34 -19.91 -7.80 26.04
CA GLN A 34 -18.86 -7.52 27.01
C GLN A 34 -17.66 -7.08 26.20
N ALA A 35 -17.45 -5.78 26.10
CA ALA A 35 -16.37 -5.20 25.33
C ALA A 35 -15.05 -5.79 25.82
N LYS A 36 -14.43 -6.59 24.99
CA LYS A 36 -13.10 -7.16 25.19
C LYS A 36 -12.08 -6.03 25.00
N ILE A 37 -10.96 -6.07 25.72
CA ILE A 37 -9.82 -5.20 25.43
C ILE A 37 -9.49 -5.27 23.94
N THR A 38 -9.43 -4.10 23.29
CA THR A 38 -9.02 -3.96 21.89
C THR A 38 -7.63 -3.35 21.83
N LEU A 39 -6.76 -3.98 21.07
CA LEU A 39 -5.37 -3.58 20.89
C LEU A 39 -5.13 -3.19 19.42
N PRO A 40 -4.20 -2.26 19.13
CA PRO A 40 -3.70 -2.04 17.79
C PRO A 40 -3.10 -3.30 17.17
N ALA A 41 -3.04 -3.36 15.83
CA ALA A 41 -2.59 -4.54 15.08
C ALA A 41 -1.15 -4.98 15.36
N PHE A 42 -0.32 -4.11 15.91
CA PHE A 42 1.07 -4.43 16.27
C PHE A 42 1.23 -4.99 17.70
N PHE A 43 0.16 -5.05 18.49
CA PHE A 43 0.12 -5.79 19.76
C PHE A 43 -0.61 -7.11 19.55
N THR A 44 0.09 -8.10 19.04
CA THR A 44 -0.44 -9.44 18.74
C THR A 44 0.49 -10.52 19.26
N ASP A 45 0.06 -11.76 19.21
CA ASP A 45 0.93 -12.90 19.38
C ASP A 45 2.14 -12.79 18.45
N ASN A 46 3.23 -13.43 18.81
CA ASN A 46 4.52 -13.41 18.12
C ASN A 46 5.19 -12.04 18.05
N MET A 47 4.66 -11.00 18.69
CA MET A 47 5.29 -9.69 18.66
C MET A 47 6.67 -9.70 19.32
N ILE A 48 7.47 -8.71 18.95
CA ILE A 48 8.73 -8.42 19.59
C ILE A 48 8.70 -7.02 20.19
N ILE A 49 9.29 -6.87 21.37
CA ILE A 49 9.42 -5.62 22.08
C ILE A 49 10.88 -5.20 22.17
N GLN A 50 11.16 -3.90 22.12
CA GLN A 50 12.52 -3.40 22.33
C GLN A 50 12.99 -3.77 23.71
N GLN A 51 14.18 -4.37 23.81
CA GLN A 51 14.79 -4.77 25.07
C GLN A 51 15.26 -3.59 25.94
N GLN A 52 15.39 -3.80 27.25
CA GLN A 52 16.03 -2.90 28.22
C GLN A 52 15.53 -1.46 28.15
N THR A 53 14.23 -1.27 27.99
CA THR A 53 13.60 0.04 27.93
C THR A 53 12.24 0.04 28.62
N THR A 54 11.53 1.13 28.51
CA THR A 54 10.13 1.24 28.90
C THR A 54 9.29 1.41 27.65
N MET A 55 8.38 0.47 27.37
CA MET A 55 7.41 0.60 26.31
C MET A 55 6.07 1.12 26.83
N THR A 56 5.36 1.88 26.02
CA THR A 56 3.97 2.23 26.29
C THR A 56 3.05 1.18 25.68
N LEU A 57 2.40 0.39 26.52
CA LEU A 57 1.33 -0.50 26.12
C LEU A 57 0.00 0.25 26.24
N PHE A 58 -0.84 0.22 25.20
CA PHE A 58 -2.09 0.95 25.18
C PHE A 58 -3.18 0.20 24.41
N GLY A 59 -4.42 0.58 24.64
CA GLY A 59 -5.55 -0.09 24.05
C GLY A 59 -6.88 0.61 24.36
N LYS A 60 -7.96 -0.06 23.98
CA LYS A 60 -9.32 0.34 24.34
C LYS A 60 -9.96 -0.70 25.24
N ALA A 61 -10.73 -0.24 26.23
CA ALA A 61 -11.53 -1.05 27.14
C ALA A 61 -12.88 -0.34 27.36
N LYS A 62 -13.76 -0.89 28.20
CA LYS A 62 -14.95 -0.16 28.63
C LYS A 62 -14.56 1.16 29.32
N PRO A 63 -15.27 2.27 29.06
CA PRO A 63 -15.04 3.54 29.75
C PRO A 63 -14.96 3.37 31.26
N ASN A 64 -13.98 4.05 31.86
CA ASN A 64 -13.74 4.05 33.30
C ASN A 64 -13.41 2.68 33.91
N LYS A 65 -13.18 1.64 33.11
CA LYS A 65 -12.82 0.31 33.59
C LYS A 65 -11.36 0.26 34.02
N LYS A 66 -11.08 -0.44 35.09
CA LYS A 66 -9.71 -0.80 35.50
C LYS A 66 -9.16 -1.85 34.50
N VAL A 67 -7.93 -1.66 34.06
CA VAL A 67 -7.18 -2.58 33.22
C VAL A 67 -5.95 -3.01 33.99
N SER A 68 -5.79 -4.30 34.18
CA SER A 68 -4.61 -4.91 34.79
C SER A 68 -3.76 -5.60 33.71
N ILE A 69 -2.45 -5.50 33.86
CA ILE A 69 -1.45 -6.11 32.99
C ILE A 69 -0.47 -6.89 33.84
N GLU A 70 -0.16 -8.10 33.41
CA GLU A 70 0.85 -8.97 34.03
C GLU A 70 1.84 -9.41 32.95
N THR A 71 3.13 -9.31 33.28
CA THR A 71 4.24 -9.67 32.39
C THR A 71 4.99 -10.87 32.93
N SER A 72 5.21 -11.88 32.09
CA SER A 72 5.81 -13.15 32.54
C SER A 72 7.32 -13.10 32.77
N TRP A 73 8.03 -12.07 32.28
CA TRP A 73 9.49 -11.96 32.44
C TRP A 73 9.95 -11.50 33.81
N ASN A 74 9.08 -10.86 34.59
CA ASN A 74 9.38 -10.41 35.94
C ASN A 74 8.20 -10.58 36.90
N ASN A 75 7.09 -11.17 36.44
CA ASN A 75 5.82 -11.34 37.17
C ASN A 75 5.28 -10.00 37.76
N GLN A 76 5.59 -8.89 37.10
CA GLN A 76 5.16 -7.57 37.55
C GLN A 76 3.74 -7.30 37.14
N HIS A 77 2.97 -6.72 38.07
CA HIS A 77 1.60 -6.26 37.84
C HIS A 77 1.60 -4.75 37.63
N TYR A 78 0.95 -4.36 36.56
CA TYR A 78 0.68 -2.96 36.23
C TYR A 78 -0.83 -2.74 36.21
N GLU A 79 -1.25 -1.56 36.60
CA GLU A 79 -2.66 -1.18 36.59
C GLU A 79 -2.85 0.21 36.01
N THR A 80 -3.91 0.35 35.23
CA THR A 80 -4.35 1.64 34.71
C THR A 80 -5.88 1.67 34.66
N LYS A 81 -6.46 2.82 34.36
CA LYS A 81 -7.89 2.99 34.17
C LYS A 81 -8.18 3.60 32.81
N ALA A 82 -9.11 3.02 32.09
CA ALA A 82 -9.59 3.58 30.83
C ALA A 82 -10.29 4.93 31.10
N ASP A 83 -10.09 5.89 30.22
CA ASP A 83 -10.75 7.20 30.25
C ASP A 83 -12.25 7.09 29.87
N ALA A 84 -12.93 8.25 29.78
CA ALA A 84 -14.33 8.31 29.40
C ALA A 84 -14.60 7.85 27.95
N GLN A 85 -13.59 7.84 27.10
CA GLN A 85 -13.61 7.35 25.73
C GLN A 85 -13.18 5.90 25.60
N GLY A 86 -12.76 5.29 26.72
CA GLY A 86 -12.31 3.90 26.78
C GLY A 86 -10.83 3.70 26.47
N ASN A 87 -10.05 4.75 26.25
CA ASN A 87 -8.62 4.63 25.99
C ASN A 87 -7.86 4.41 27.30
N TRP A 88 -6.84 3.59 27.26
CA TRP A 88 -5.93 3.35 28.37
C TRP A 88 -4.50 3.21 27.86
N GLN A 89 -3.55 3.55 28.69
CA GLN A 89 -2.13 3.32 28.47
C GLN A 89 -1.40 3.04 29.77
N VAL A 90 -0.28 2.34 29.66
CA VAL A 90 0.58 2.04 30.81
C VAL A 90 2.03 1.87 30.33
N ALA A 91 2.97 2.38 31.13
CA ALA A 91 4.39 2.18 30.90
C ALA A 91 4.81 0.82 31.49
N VAL A 92 5.43 -0.02 30.69
CA VAL A 92 5.87 -1.38 31.03
C VAL A 92 7.36 -1.51 30.80
N SER A 93 8.11 -1.89 31.85
CA SER A 93 9.55 -2.15 31.72
C SER A 93 9.80 -3.44 30.93
N THR A 94 10.67 -3.38 29.94
CA THR A 94 11.03 -4.53 29.11
C THR A 94 12.30 -5.21 29.60
N PRO A 95 12.42 -6.55 29.45
CA PRO A 95 13.57 -7.31 29.92
C PRO A 95 14.78 -7.15 28.99
N THR A 96 15.88 -7.79 29.33
CA THR A 96 16.97 -8.11 28.38
C THR A 96 16.47 -9.03 27.28
N ALA A 97 17.22 -9.09 26.16
CA ALA A 97 16.91 -9.95 25.03
C ALA A 97 16.61 -11.39 25.45
N GLY A 98 15.56 -11.97 24.91
CA GLY A 98 15.11 -13.33 25.22
C GLY A 98 13.65 -13.57 24.97
N GLY A 99 13.12 -14.61 25.53
CA GLY A 99 11.74 -15.08 25.38
C GLY A 99 11.69 -16.59 25.10
N PRO A 100 10.51 -17.15 24.75
CA PRO A 100 9.23 -16.44 24.61
C PRO A 100 8.60 -16.04 25.95
N TYR A 101 8.00 -14.87 25.96
CA TYR A 101 7.27 -14.32 27.10
C TYR A 101 5.78 -14.23 26.80
N ARG A 102 5.01 -13.86 27.80
CA ARG A 102 3.58 -13.65 27.75
C ARG A 102 3.19 -12.34 28.42
N ILE A 103 2.21 -11.64 27.84
CA ILE A 103 1.56 -10.49 28.47
C ILE A 103 0.09 -10.83 28.63
N THR A 104 -0.38 -10.80 29.88
CA THR A 104 -1.78 -11.01 30.20
C THR A 104 -2.42 -9.68 30.54
N LEU A 105 -3.49 -9.32 29.82
CA LEU A 105 -4.29 -8.13 30.05
C LEU A 105 -5.68 -8.52 30.54
N SER A 106 -6.28 -7.72 31.41
CA SER A 106 -7.64 -7.97 31.89
C SER A 106 -8.39 -6.69 32.24
N ASP A 107 -9.60 -6.57 31.74
CA ASP A 107 -10.63 -5.60 32.18
C ASP A 107 -11.80 -6.31 32.90
N GLY A 108 -11.53 -7.51 33.42
CA GLY A 108 -12.50 -8.50 33.92
C GLY A 108 -12.63 -9.72 33.00
N LYS A 109 -12.15 -9.61 31.74
CA LYS A 109 -11.94 -10.73 30.81
C LYS A 109 -10.49 -10.75 30.38
N LYS A 110 -9.86 -11.92 30.46
CA LYS A 110 -8.45 -12.08 30.06
C LYS A 110 -8.27 -11.98 28.53
N THR A 111 -7.26 -11.25 28.13
CA THR A 111 -6.66 -11.25 26.80
C THR A 111 -5.18 -11.56 26.99
N VAL A 112 -4.65 -12.51 26.26
CA VAL A 112 -3.26 -12.94 26.40
C VAL A 112 -2.56 -12.72 25.09
N LEU A 113 -1.35 -12.17 25.12
CA LEU A 113 -0.42 -12.10 24.01
C LEU A 113 0.67 -13.15 24.27
N GLU A 114 0.73 -14.14 23.41
CA GLU A 114 1.63 -15.27 23.51
C GLU A 114 2.87 -15.13 22.63
N ASN A 115 3.91 -15.86 22.95
CA ASN A 115 5.14 -15.93 22.18
C ASN A 115 5.80 -14.56 21.93
N VAL A 116 5.77 -13.68 22.94
CA VAL A 116 6.40 -12.36 22.90
C VAL A 116 7.90 -12.49 23.07
N MET A 117 8.68 -11.89 22.19
CA MET A 117 10.15 -11.83 22.31
C MET A 117 10.58 -10.43 22.77
N ALA A 118 11.72 -10.34 23.42
CA ALA A 118 12.42 -9.09 23.67
C ALA A 118 13.74 -9.08 22.88
N GLY A 119 14.06 -7.98 22.21
CA GLY A 119 15.25 -7.88 21.37
C GLY A 119 15.35 -6.51 20.71
N GLU A 120 15.90 -6.46 19.52
CA GLU A 120 16.01 -5.24 18.72
C GLU A 120 14.81 -5.08 17.80
N VAL A 121 14.20 -3.88 17.79
CA VAL A 121 13.05 -3.56 16.92
C VAL A 121 13.42 -2.47 15.95
N TRP A 122 13.28 -2.75 14.65
CA TRP A 122 13.64 -1.84 13.58
C TRP A 122 12.42 -1.48 12.71
N PHE A 123 12.25 -0.19 12.48
CA PHE A 123 11.26 0.34 11.54
C PHE A 123 11.94 0.56 10.19
N CYS A 124 11.52 -0.20 9.19
CA CYS A 124 12.07 -0.20 7.84
C CYS A 124 11.10 0.53 6.91
N SER A 125 11.51 1.66 6.35
CA SER A 125 10.67 2.50 5.52
C SER A 125 11.40 2.95 4.27
N GLY A 126 10.64 3.27 3.23
CA GLY A 126 11.15 3.77 1.97
C GLY A 126 10.27 3.38 0.79
N GLN A 127 10.83 3.55 -0.41
CA GLN A 127 10.13 3.22 -1.64
C GLN A 127 10.65 1.90 -2.27
N SER A 128 10.64 1.77 -3.59
CA SER A 128 10.84 0.51 -4.33
C SER A 128 12.04 -0.34 -3.89
N ASN A 129 13.21 0.25 -3.61
CA ASN A 129 14.37 -0.51 -3.16
C ASN A 129 14.16 -1.14 -1.77
N MET A 130 13.45 -0.44 -0.88
CA MET A 130 13.09 -0.99 0.44
C MET A 130 11.88 -1.92 0.37
N GLU A 131 10.96 -1.69 -0.57
CA GLU A 131 9.79 -2.55 -0.73
C GLU A 131 10.11 -3.88 -1.40
N MET A 132 11.11 -3.94 -2.29
CA MET A 132 11.40 -5.11 -3.11
C MET A 132 11.35 -6.41 -2.29
N PRO A 133 10.39 -7.31 -2.55
CA PRO A 133 10.27 -8.57 -1.83
C PRO A 133 11.41 -9.53 -2.16
N VAL A 134 11.68 -10.48 -1.28
CA VAL A 134 12.69 -11.52 -1.50
C VAL A 134 12.43 -12.28 -2.80
N ALA A 135 11.18 -12.64 -3.08
CA ALA A 135 10.74 -13.31 -4.31
C ALA A 135 10.14 -12.36 -5.37
N GLY A 136 10.27 -11.04 -5.19
CA GLY A 136 9.60 -10.03 -5.99
C GLY A 136 10.23 -9.73 -7.34
N TRP A 137 9.84 -8.59 -7.91
CA TRP A 137 10.23 -8.14 -9.26
C TRP A 137 11.74 -7.99 -9.47
N GLY A 138 12.50 -7.59 -8.44
CA GLY A 138 13.93 -7.39 -8.51
C GLY A 138 14.75 -8.62 -8.15
N LYS A 139 14.16 -9.63 -7.58
CA LYS A 139 14.71 -10.90 -7.10
C LYS A 139 16.18 -10.82 -6.66
N ILE A 140 16.44 -11.03 -5.40
CA ILE A 140 17.83 -11.11 -4.92
C ILE A 140 18.54 -12.33 -5.52
N LYS A 141 19.86 -12.26 -5.59
CA LYS A 141 20.66 -13.39 -6.03
C LYS A 141 20.38 -14.61 -5.12
N ASN A 142 20.14 -15.77 -5.73
CA ASN A 142 19.83 -17.03 -5.06
C ASN A 142 18.58 -16.94 -4.15
N TYR A 143 17.54 -16.20 -4.55
CA TYR A 143 16.35 -15.97 -3.73
C TYR A 143 15.64 -17.26 -3.29
N GLU A 144 15.65 -18.32 -4.12
CA GLU A 144 15.03 -19.60 -3.78
C GLU A 144 15.76 -20.29 -2.63
N GLN A 145 17.10 -20.26 -2.63
CA GLN A 145 17.92 -20.79 -1.56
C GLN A 145 17.77 -19.96 -0.28
N GLU A 146 17.69 -18.62 -0.40
CA GLU A 146 17.43 -17.72 0.72
C GLU A 146 16.07 -18.01 1.36
N ILE A 147 15.04 -18.19 0.58
CA ILE A 147 13.72 -18.56 1.10
C ILE A 147 13.76 -19.91 1.79
N ALA A 148 14.34 -20.92 1.16
CA ALA A 148 14.40 -22.26 1.73
C ALA A 148 15.19 -22.31 3.07
N ALA A 149 16.18 -21.42 3.23
CA ALA A 149 17.00 -21.30 4.43
C ALA A 149 16.42 -20.36 5.50
N ALA A 150 15.31 -19.69 5.25
CA ALA A 150 14.75 -18.64 6.12
C ALA A 150 13.98 -19.23 7.32
N ASP A 151 14.61 -20.08 8.07
CA ASP A 151 14.06 -20.64 9.33
C ASP A 151 14.72 -19.96 10.54
N TYR A 152 14.21 -18.78 10.87
CA TYR A 152 14.71 -17.94 11.96
C TYR A 152 13.58 -17.54 12.92
N PRO A 153 13.14 -18.43 13.83
CA PRO A 153 12.05 -18.10 14.76
C PRO A 153 12.36 -16.95 15.73
N GLY A 154 13.64 -16.57 15.88
CA GLY A 154 14.08 -15.38 16.61
C GLY A 154 13.89 -14.07 15.82
N ILE A 155 13.62 -14.15 14.52
CA ILE A 155 13.29 -12.97 13.70
C ILE A 155 11.77 -12.85 13.56
N ARG A 156 11.25 -11.66 13.76
CA ARG A 156 9.81 -11.37 13.70
C ARG A 156 9.53 -10.34 12.62
N LEU A 157 8.56 -10.64 11.77
CA LEU A 157 8.18 -9.87 10.60
C LEU A 157 6.81 -9.24 10.81
N PHE A 158 6.68 -7.94 10.56
CA PHE A 158 5.41 -7.22 10.55
C PHE A 158 5.37 -6.35 9.31
N GLN A 159 4.46 -6.60 8.38
CA GLN A 159 4.29 -5.78 7.19
C GLN A 159 3.05 -4.92 7.30
N VAL A 160 3.24 -3.61 7.20
CA VAL A 160 2.17 -2.62 7.25
C VAL A 160 1.41 -2.62 5.93
N LYS A 161 0.09 -2.69 6.00
CA LYS A 161 -0.78 -2.56 4.83
C LYS A 161 -0.72 -1.14 4.28
N LYS A 162 -0.44 -1.02 2.99
CA LYS A 162 -0.35 0.27 2.29
C LYS A 162 -1.65 1.05 2.40
N ARG A 163 -1.54 2.30 2.82
CA ARG A 163 -2.67 3.21 2.94
C ARG A 163 -2.21 4.66 2.78
N THR A 164 -2.92 5.43 1.96
CA THR A 164 -2.73 6.87 1.88
C THR A 164 -3.60 7.59 2.89
N SER A 165 -3.07 8.65 3.50
CA SER A 165 -3.83 9.53 4.36
C SER A 165 -3.34 10.97 4.20
N VAL A 166 -4.24 11.92 4.33
CA VAL A 166 -3.93 13.36 4.28
C VAL A 166 -3.61 13.93 5.68
N ALA A 167 -3.77 13.11 6.71
CA ALA A 167 -3.46 13.44 8.11
C ALA A 167 -2.93 12.18 8.82
N PRO A 168 -2.23 12.32 9.96
CA PRO A 168 -1.78 11.18 10.73
C PRO A 168 -2.94 10.25 11.09
N LEU A 169 -2.75 8.95 10.92
CA LEU A 169 -3.73 7.93 11.26
C LEU A 169 -3.62 7.58 12.74
N ASP A 170 -4.76 7.22 13.33
CA ASP A 170 -4.80 6.58 14.65
C ASP A 170 -4.15 5.20 14.59
N ALA A 171 -3.47 4.80 15.64
CA ALA A 171 -2.79 3.50 15.74
C ALA A 171 -3.71 2.30 15.49
N TYR A 172 -5.01 2.43 15.77
CA TYR A 172 -6.01 1.39 15.47
C TYR A 172 -6.38 1.26 13.99
N GLN A 173 -5.98 2.23 13.18
CA GLN A 173 -6.18 2.21 11.74
C GLN A 173 -5.00 1.56 11.00
N VAL A 174 -3.92 1.22 11.72
CA VAL A 174 -2.81 0.43 11.18
C VAL A 174 -3.28 -1.01 11.01
N GLU A 175 -3.10 -1.55 9.83
CA GLU A 175 -3.38 -2.94 9.49
C GLU A 175 -2.08 -3.63 9.05
N SER A 176 -2.00 -4.94 9.29
CA SER A 176 -0.92 -5.77 8.76
C SER A 176 -1.43 -6.62 7.60
N THR A 177 -0.66 -6.72 6.51
CA THR A 177 -0.93 -7.66 5.42
C THR A 177 -0.75 -9.11 5.85
N MET A 178 0.04 -9.32 6.91
CA MET A 178 0.34 -10.65 7.47
C MET A 178 -0.61 -11.06 8.60
N GLY A 179 -1.57 -10.19 8.97
CA GLY A 179 -2.48 -10.42 10.10
C GLY A 179 -1.83 -10.33 11.47
N GLY A 180 -0.81 -9.49 11.62
CA GLY A 180 0.02 -9.28 12.81
C GLY A 180 1.46 -9.73 12.62
N TRP A 181 2.19 -9.89 13.72
CA TRP A 181 3.56 -10.38 13.69
C TRP A 181 3.64 -11.86 13.29
N LYS A 182 4.65 -12.22 12.53
CA LYS A 182 4.97 -13.60 12.12
C LYS A 182 6.42 -13.95 12.43
N GLU A 183 6.66 -15.20 12.71
CA GLU A 183 8.01 -15.76 12.72
C GLU A 183 8.57 -15.77 11.30
N CYS A 184 9.85 -15.49 11.14
CA CYS A 184 10.53 -15.62 9.86
C CYS A 184 10.65 -17.10 9.49
N SER A 185 10.05 -17.46 8.38
CA SER A 185 10.03 -18.82 7.85
C SER A 185 10.01 -18.80 6.32
N PRO A 186 10.27 -19.95 5.66
CA PRO A 186 10.13 -20.07 4.22
C PRO A 186 8.73 -19.67 3.67
N SER A 187 7.70 -19.72 4.51
CA SER A 187 6.34 -19.34 4.11
C SER A 187 6.02 -17.86 4.34
N THR A 188 6.76 -17.15 5.18
CA THR A 188 6.46 -15.75 5.55
C THR A 188 7.40 -14.74 4.91
N VAL A 189 8.61 -15.16 4.52
CA VAL A 189 9.65 -14.26 3.98
C VAL A 189 9.49 -13.92 2.47
N PRO A 190 8.88 -14.73 1.59
CA PRO A 190 8.91 -14.47 0.14
C PRO A 190 8.40 -13.10 -0.27
N GLU A 191 7.30 -12.64 0.32
CA GLU A 191 6.66 -11.36 0.03
C GLU A 191 7.12 -10.22 0.94
N PHE A 192 8.08 -10.49 1.83
CA PHE A 192 8.62 -9.50 2.75
C PHE A 192 9.80 -8.76 2.13
N SER A 193 10.03 -7.51 2.56
CA SER A 193 11.17 -6.70 2.12
C SER A 193 12.49 -7.47 2.20
N ALA A 194 13.18 -7.62 1.07
CA ALA A 194 14.48 -8.29 1.00
C ALA A 194 15.54 -7.57 1.86
N VAL A 195 15.57 -6.25 1.79
CA VAL A 195 16.53 -5.44 2.55
C VAL A 195 16.27 -5.56 4.05
N ALA A 196 15.01 -5.43 4.48
CA ALA A 196 14.66 -5.54 5.89
C ALA A 196 14.94 -6.96 6.43
N TYR A 197 14.62 -8.00 5.66
CA TYR A 197 14.91 -9.39 6.04
C TYR A 197 16.42 -9.65 6.16
N LEU A 198 17.21 -9.30 5.14
CA LEU A 198 18.65 -9.53 5.15
C LEU A 198 19.35 -8.77 6.28
N TYR A 199 18.88 -7.53 6.53
CA TYR A 199 19.37 -6.74 7.66
C TYR A 199 19.04 -7.39 9.01
N ALA A 200 17.81 -7.83 9.20
CA ALA A 200 17.39 -8.52 10.43
C ALA A 200 18.18 -9.82 10.64
N ARG A 201 18.40 -10.59 9.57
CA ARG A 201 19.20 -11.82 9.63
C ARG A 201 20.63 -11.56 10.07
N GLU A 202 21.27 -10.56 9.49
CA GLU A 202 22.65 -10.18 9.83
C GLU A 202 22.77 -9.73 11.28
N LEU A 203 21.82 -8.90 11.76
CA LEU A 203 21.78 -8.50 13.16
C LEU A 203 21.54 -9.67 14.10
N HIS A 204 20.57 -10.52 13.79
CA HIS A 204 20.24 -11.69 14.58
C HIS A 204 21.46 -12.62 14.75
N GLN A 205 22.16 -12.90 13.65
CA GLN A 205 23.33 -13.75 13.63
C GLN A 205 24.53 -13.14 14.38
N LYS A 206 24.77 -11.83 14.23
CA LYS A 206 25.90 -11.16 14.87
C LYS A 206 25.69 -10.87 16.34
N LEU A 207 24.50 -10.46 16.73
CA LEU A 207 24.21 -10.06 18.10
C LEU A 207 23.68 -11.22 18.95
N ASN A 208 23.23 -12.28 18.30
CA ASN A 208 22.58 -13.44 18.94
C ASN A 208 21.39 -13.03 19.83
N VAL A 209 20.59 -12.07 19.35
CA VAL A 209 19.37 -11.58 20.01
C VAL A 209 18.18 -11.68 19.06
N PRO A 210 16.95 -11.77 19.57
CA PRO A 210 15.76 -11.64 18.73
C PRO A 210 15.72 -10.30 18.01
N VAL A 211 15.24 -10.28 16.75
CA VAL A 211 15.14 -9.07 15.93
C VAL A 211 13.75 -8.97 15.30
N GLY A 212 13.10 -7.85 15.52
CA GLY A 212 11.84 -7.52 14.88
C GLY A 212 12.01 -6.45 13.81
N VAL A 213 11.38 -6.66 12.67
CA VAL A 213 11.35 -5.68 11.57
C VAL A 213 9.93 -5.35 11.19
N ILE A 214 9.65 -4.04 11.16
CA ILE A 214 8.38 -3.48 10.72
C ILE A 214 8.62 -2.91 9.31
N ASP A 215 8.09 -3.58 8.30
CA ASP A 215 8.13 -3.13 6.91
C ASP A 215 6.98 -2.17 6.64
N CYS A 216 7.30 -0.90 6.40
CA CYS A 216 6.38 0.15 6.02
C CYS A 216 6.91 0.85 4.76
N THR A 217 6.74 0.21 3.63
CA THR A 217 7.34 0.61 2.35
C THR A 217 6.30 0.75 1.25
N TRP A 218 6.56 1.62 0.27
CA TRP A 218 5.71 1.75 -0.91
C TRP A 218 6.49 2.31 -2.09
N GLY A 219 6.70 1.49 -3.12
CA GLY A 219 7.39 1.85 -4.35
C GLY A 219 6.69 2.97 -5.12
N GLY A 220 7.47 3.79 -5.82
CA GLY A 220 6.97 4.92 -6.59
C GLY A 220 6.54 6.13 -5.76
N THR A 221 6.69 6.10 -4.43
CA THR A 221 6.33 7.25 -3.59
C THR A 221 7.50 8.23 -3.46
N PRO A 222 7.24 9.56 -3.59
CA PRO A 222 8.24 10.57 -3.36
C PRO A 222 8.46 10.81 -1.85
N ALA A 223 9.60 11.40 -1.48
CA ALA A 223 9.98 11.66 -0.08
C ALA A 223 8.93 12.49 0.68
N GLU A 224 8.24 13.37 -0.01
CA GLU A 224 7.19 14.23 0.54
C GLU A 224 6.01 13.44 1.10
N ALA A 225 5.71 12.28 0.50
CA ALA A 225 4.64 11.41 0.99
C ALA A 225 4.94 10.79 2.37
N TRP A 226 6.22 10.83 2.79
CA TRP A 226 6.72 10.30 4.06
C TRP A 226 7.07 11.39 5.06
N THR A 227 6.86 12.66 4.68
CA THR A 227 7.23 13.82 5.49
C THR A 227 5.99 14.50 6.06
N SER A 228 6.01 14.85 7.34
CA SER A 228 4.88 15.56 7.95
C SER A 228 4.65 16.94 7.33
N SER A 229 3.42 17.44 7.37
CA SER A 229 3.09 18.78 6.84
C SER A 229 3.87 19.89 7.55
N GLU A 230 4.13 19.75 8.85
CA GLU A 230 4.93 20.70 9.64
C GLU A 230 6.38 20.75 9.14
N SER A 231 6.98 19.60 8.84
CA SER A 231 8.34 19.53 8.31
C SER A 231 8.40 20.03 6.87
N LEU A 232 7.43 19.67 6.02
CA LEU A 232 7.36 20.14 4.63
C LEU A 232 7.23 21.66 4.53
N LYS A 233 6.53 22.32 5.44
CA LYS A 233 6.46 23.79 5.48
C LYS A 233 7.82 24.48 5.64
N GLN A 234 8.80 23.77 6.20
CA GLN A 234 10.16 24.30 6.37
C GLN A 234 11.01 24.13 5.11
N VAL A 235 10.54 23.35 4.14
CA VAL A 235 11.22 23.11 2.88
C VAL A 235 10.74 24.12 1.82
N MET A 236 11.68 24.81 1.18
CA MET A 236 11.38 25.81 0.14
C MET A 236 10.58 25.17 -1.00
N GLY A 237 9.50 25.83 -1.41
CA GLY A 237 8.60 25.36 -2.48
C GLY A 237 7.41 24.55 -2.01
N TYR A 238 7.44 23.99 -0.78
CA TYR A 238 6.32 23.20 -0.27
C TYR A 238 5.29 23.99 0.54
N GLN A 239 5.62 25.21 1.03
CA GLN A 239 4.71 26.04 1.83
C GLN A 239 3.38 26.26 1.13
N LYS A 240 3.42 26.58 -0.18
CA LYS A 240 2.20 26.81 -0.98
C LYS A 240 1.38 25.53 -1.15
N LYS A 241 2.04 24.39 -1.38
CA LYS A 241 1.38 23.09 -1.53
C LYS A 241 0.68 22.69 -0.22
N VAL A 242 1.39 22.76 0.90
CA VAL A 242 0.82 22.45 2.22
C VAL A 242 -0.30 23.42 2.59
N GLY A 243 -0.13 24.74 2.31
CA GLY A 243 -1.17 25.72 2.54
C GLY A 243 -2.47 25.45 1.77
N LYS A 244 -2.38 24.92 0.55
CA LYS A 244 -3.58 24.45 -0.19
C LYS A 244 -4.29 23.29 0.53
N LEU A 245 -3.54 22.30 1.03
CA LEU A 245 -4.11 21.17 1.76
C LEU A 245 -4.79 21.61 3.06
N GLU A 246 -4.19 22.56 3.78
CA GLU A 246 -4.76 23.17 4.99
C GLU A 246 -6.05 23.94 4.70
N ALA A 247 -6.07 24.73 3.62
CA ALA A 247 -7.26 25.47 3.19
C ALA A 247 -8.43 24.53 2.84
N LEU A 248 -8.13 23.31 2.39
CA LEU A 248 -9.11 22.25 2.15
C LEU A 248 -9.45 21.46 3.42
N GLY A 249 -8.85 21.81 4.58
CA GLY A 249 -9.08 21.15 5.86
C GLY A 249 -8.56 19.73 5.94
N PHE A 250 -7.58 19.36 5.12
CA PHE A 250 -7.09 17.98 4.94
C PHE A 250 -8.24 16.98 4.60
N ASP A 251 -9.28 17.49 3.95
CA ASP A 251 -10.43 16.69 3.51
C ASP A 251 -10.06 15.98 2.20
N ARG A 252 -9.98 14.64 2.26
CA ARG A 252 -9.55 13.82 1.12
C ARG A 252 -10.42 14.03 -0.12
N ASP A 253 -11.72 14.12 0.05
CA ASP A 253 -12.65 14.22 -1.09
C ASP A 253 -12.53 15.58 -1.78
N LYS A 254 -12.36 16.66 -1.01
CA LYS A 254 -12.08 17.99 -1.55
C LYS A 254 -10.72 18.05 -2.26
N ILE A 255 -9.69 17.44 -1.68
CA ILE A 255 -8.36 17.38 -2.27
C ILE A 255 -8.40 16.61 -3.60
N MET A 256 -9.07 15.45 -3.64
CA MET A 256 -9.19 14.65 -4.87
C MET A 256 -10.03 15.36 -5.94
N ALA A 257 -11.08 16.08 -5.55
CA ALA A 257 -11.88 16.89 -6.48
C ALA A 257 -11.06 18.03 -7.10
N GLU A 258 -10.23 18.71 -6.30
CA GLU A 258 -9.35 19.78 -6.79
C GLU A 258 -8.25 19.23 -7.70
N TYR A 259 -7.61 18.15 -7.32
CA TYR A 259 -6.64 17.45 -8.16
C TYR A 259 -7.24 17.01 -9.50
N GLY A 260 -8.48 16.50 -9.50
CA GLY A 260 -9.17 16.12 -10.71
C GLY A 260 -9.42 17.31 -11.66
N LYS A 261 -9.71 18.51 -11.13
CA LYS A 261 -9.83 19.74 -11.92
C LYS A 261 -8.49 20.17 -12.50
N GLU A 262 -7.43 20.15 -11.69
CA GLU A 262 -6.08 20.49 -12.14
C GLU A 262 -5.61 19.53 -13.24
N GLN A 263 -5.85 18.23 -13.12
CA GLN A 263 -5.56 17.23 -14.15
C GLN A 263 -6.35 17.45 -15.44
N ALA A 264 -7.66 17.72 -15.32
CA ALA A 264 -8.51 17.99 -16.49
C ALA A 264 -8.04 19.24 -17.23
N SER A 265 -7.68 20.29 -16.49
CA SER A 265 -7.14 21.52 -17.07
C SER A 265 -5.81 21.28 -17.80
N TRP A 266 -4.91 20.52 -17.19
CA TRP A 266 -3.62 20.16 -17.77
C TRP A 266 -3.79 19.30 -19.06
N LYS A 267 -4.64 18.27 -19.02
CA LYS A 267 -4.96 17.46 -20.22
C LYS A 267 -5.58 18.30 -21.34
N ALA A 268 -6.44 19.24 -21.01
CA ALA A 268 -7.02 20.16 -22.00
C ALA A 268 -5.96 21.10 -22.60
N GLU A 269 -4.97 21.51 -21.84
CA GLU A 269 -3.88 22.37 -22.29
C GLU A 269 -2.92 21.60 -23.21
N ILE A 270 -2.50 20.38 -22.81
CA ILE A 270 -1.69 19.50 -23.65
C ILE A 270 -2.38 19.18 -24.97
N SER A 271 -3.68 18.89 -24.97
CA SER A 271 -4.43 18.62 -26.18
C SER A 271 -4.48 19.79 -27.16
N LYS A 272 -4.27 21.05 -26.67
CA LYS A 272 -4.19 22.22 -27.55
C LYS A 272 -2.83 22.38 -28.22
N ILE A 273 -1.77 21.94 -27.56
CA ILE A 273 -0.39 22.06 -28.08
C ILE A 273 0.04 20.83 -28.85
N ASP A 274 -0.66 19.71 -28.70
CA ASP A 274 -0.39 18.47 -29.47
C ASP A 274 -0.76 18.67 -30.95
N LYS A 275 0.26 18.81 -31.78
CA LYS A 275 0.11 18.97 -33.22
C LYS A 275 -0.45 17.74 -33.92
N GLY A 276 -0.29 16.57 -33.33
CA GLY A 276 -0.84 15.30 -33.84
C GLY A 276 -2.31 15.12 -33.52
N TYR A 277 -2.93 16.04 -32.72
CA TYR A 277 -4.32 15.97 -32.34
C TYR A 277 -5.02 17.32 -32.61
N GLN A 278 -5.84 17.37 -33.64
CA GLN A 278 -6.51 18.61 -34.06
C GLN A 278 -8.03 18.41 -34.12
N ASN A 279 -8.76 19.37 -33.58
CA ASN A 279 -10.23 19.36 -33.57
C ASN A 279 -10.84 18.05 -33.01
N GLY A 280 -10.23 17.47 -31.98
CA GLY A 280 -10.67 16.22 -31.38
C GLY A 280 -10.36 14.96 -32.19
N LYS A 281 -9.48 15.07 -33.20
CA LYS A 281 -9.07 13.93 -34.05
C LYS A 281 -7.55 13.82 -34.13
N ALA A 282 -7.05 12.60 -34.00
CA ALA A 282 -5.66 12.30 -34.27
C ALA A 282 -5.39 12.41 -35.80
N CYS A 283 -4.51 13.34 -36.18
CA CYS A 283 -4.21 13.63 -37.58
C CYS A 283 -2.94 12.93 -38.09
N TRP A 284 -2.10 12.44 -37.19
CA TRP A 284 -0.87 11.71 -37.58
C TRP A 284 -1.03 10.18 -37.56
N VAL A 285 -2.26 9.68 -37.67
CA VAL A 285 -2.58 8.26 -37.64
C VAL A 285 -2.83 7.64 -39.03
N GLY A 286 -2.89 8.45 -40.10
CA GLY A 286 -3.14 7.98 -41.46
C GLY A 286 -1.94 7.21 -42.05
N GLU A 287 -2.20 6.38 -43.12
CA GLU A 287 -1.16 5.68 -43.84
C GLU A 287 -0.23 6.66 -44.59
N ASN A 288 -0.78 7.75 -45.10
CA ASN A 288 -0.10 8.74 -45.91
C ASN A 288 0.28 10.00 -45.14
N VAL A 289 0.72 9.85 -43.89
CA VAL A 289 1.27 10.99 -43.13
C VAL A 289 2.66 11.31 -43.67
N ASP A 290 2.90 12.59 -43.99
CA ASP A 290 4.23 13.07 -44.28
C ASP A 290 5.08 13.12 -42.99
N ASP A 291 6.03 12.19 -42.92
CA ASP A 291 6.94 12.06 -41.78
C ASP A 291 8.41 12.32 -42.16
N ASN A 292 8.64 13.01 -43.31
CA ASN A 292 9.99 13.30 -43.81
C ASN A 292 10.80 14.21 -42.88
N ASP A 293 10.15 15.04 -42.11
CA ASP A 293 10.77 15.94 -41.12
C ASP A 293 10.84 15.34 -39.69
N TRP A 294 10.36 14.11 -39.53
CA TRP A 294 10.42 13.44 -38.22
C TRP A 294 11.84 12.93 -37.92
N GLN A 295 12.19 13.06 -36.63
CA GLN A 295 13.48 12.55 -36.16
C GLN A 295 13.41 11.05 -35.87
N GLN A 296 14.53 10.35 -36.12
CA GLN A 296 14.64 8.95 -35.73
C GLN A 296 15.06 8.80 -34.29
N MET A 297 14.42 7.89 -33.58
CA MET A 297 14.76 7.55 -32.20
C MET A 297 14.87 6.04 -32.04
N GLU A 298 15.91 5.60 -31.37
CA GLU A 298 16.10 4.19 -31.06
C GLU A 298 15.31 3.79 -29.81
N LEU A 299 14.38 2.85 -29.94
CA LEU A 299 13.55 2.31 -28.86
C LEU A 299 13.79 0.78 -28.73
N PRO A 300 13.58 0.22 -27.52
CA PRO A 300 13.07 0.83 -26.29
C PRO A 300 14.08 1.71 -25.52
N GLY A 301 13.59 2.58 -24.67
CA GLY A 301 14.37 3.45 -23.77
C GLY A 301 13.64 4.73 -23.44
N TYR A 302 14.10 5.41 -22.39
CA TYR A 302 13.57 6.71 -22.01
C TYR A 302 13.97 7.76 -23.05
N TRP A 303 13.01 8.54 -23.50
CA TRP A 303 13.22 9.55 -24.55
C TRP A 303 14.14 10.70 -24.11
N GLU A 304 14.19 10.99 -22.81
CA GLU A 304 15.10 12.00 -22.24
C GLU A 304 16.57 11.67 -22.53
N GLY A 305 16.93 10.40 -22.45
CA GLY A 305 18.26 9.90 -22.79
C GLY A 305 18.50 9.72 -24.31
N LYS A 306 17.46 9.92 -25.13
CA LYS A 306 17.46 9.64 -26.57
C LYS A 306 17.21 10.88 -27.44
N GLY A 307 17.43 12.06 -26.89
CA GLY A 307 17.37 13.30 -27.65
C GLY A 307 16.29 14.30 -27.23
N LEU A 308 15.46 13.96 -26.22
CA LEU A 308 14.44 14.85 -25.67
C LEU A 308 14.68 15.12 -24.17
N PRO A 309 15.81 15.70 -23.77
CA PRO A 309 16.12 15.93 -22.36
C PRO A 309 15.12 16.87 -21.70
N ASN A 310 14.62 16.50 -20.52
CA ASN A 310 13.64 17.26 -19.74
C ASN A 310 12.33 17.58 -20.48
N PHE A 311 11.89 16.69 -21.36
CA PHE A 311 10.66 16.87 -22.12
C PHE A 311 9.49 16.20 -21.42
N ASP A 312 8.55 17.02 -20.94
CA ASP A 312 7.25 16.57 -20.41
C ASP A 312 6.16 16.88 -21.45
N GLY A 313 5.49 15.85 -21.97
CA GLY A 313 4.46 16.09 -22.99
C GLY A 313 4.07 14.84 -23.77
N VAL A 314 3.62 15.01 -24.99
CA VAL A 314 3.20 13.94 -25.88
C VAL A 314 4.23 13.74 -26.99
N VAL A 315 4.67 12.52 -27.20
CA VAL A 315 5.57 12.12 -28.28
C VAL A 315 4.86 11.14 -29.20
N TRP A 316 4.87 11.44 -30.48
CA TRP A 316 4.31 10.57 -31.50
C TRP A 316 5.42 9.71 -32.09
N PHE A 317 5.22 8.41 -32.08
CA PHE A 317 6.12 7.45 -32.74
C PHE A 317 5.44 6.80 -33.92
N ARG A 318 6.20 6.56 -34.97
CA ARG A 318 5.73 5.89 -36.15
C ARG A 318 6.77 4.84 -36.62
N LYS A 319 6.30 3.64 -36.92
CA LYS A 319 7.15 2.56 -37.42
C LYS A 319 6.42 1.73 -38.43
N GLN A 320 7.06 1.52 -39.58
CA GLN A 320 6.62 0.58 -40.59
C GLN A 320 7.29 -0.77 -40.36
N ILE A 321 6.51 -1.83 -40.43
CA ILE A 321 6.95 -3.20 -40.24
C ILE A 321 6.48 -4.01 -41.46
N GLU A 322 7.40 -4.72 -42.11
CA GLU A 322 7.05 -5.72 -43.10
C GLU A 322 6.72 -7.04 -42.41
N VAL A 323 5.53 -7.53 -42.65
CA VAL A 323 5.06 -8.79 -42.09
C VAL A 323 5.41 -9.89 -43.11
N PRO A 324 6.15 -10.95 -42.72
CA PRO A 324 6.49 -12.05 -43.63
C PRO A 324 5.24 -12.71 -44.22
N ALA A 325 5.28 -13.07 -45.50
CA ALA A 325 4.13 -13.64 -46.22
C ALA A 325 3.57 -14.92 -45.58
N ASP A 326 4.41 -15.70 -44.91
CA ASP A 326 4.02 -16.92 -44.21
C ASP A 326 3.28 -16.67 -42.90
N TRP A 327 3.19 -15.40 -42.46
CA TRP A 327 2.38 -14.97 -41.32
C TRP A 327 0.96 -14.57 -41.72
N ALA A 328 0.66 -14.51 -43.02
CA ALA A 328 -0.67 -14.15 -43.49
C ALA A 328 -1.74 -15.09 -42.93
N GLY A 329 -2.80 -14.55 -42.40
CA GLY A 329 -3.89 -15.30 -41.79
C GLY A 329 -3.63 -15.87 -40.40
N LYS A 330 -2.48 -15.59 -39.78
CA LYS A 330 -2.17 -15.95 -38.40
C LYS A 330 -2.54 -14.78 -37.45
N ASP A 331 -2.87 -15.11 -36.21
CA ASP A 331 -2.99 -14.12 -35.15
C ASP A 331 -1.59 -13.64 -34.78
N LEU A 332 -1.38 -12.34 -34.81
CA LEU A 332 -0.11 -11.70 -34.42
C LEU A 332 -0.29 -10.93 -33.12
N GLN A 333 0.69 -11.06 -32.26
CA GLN A 333 0.76 -10.29 -31.01
C GLN A 333 1.82 -9.21 -31.13
N LEU A 334 1.43 -7.95 -30.98
CA LEU A 334 2.36 -6.85 -30.82
C LEU A 334 2.69 -6.68 -29.33
N ASN A 335 3.98 -6.71 -29.01
CA ASN A 335 4.46 -6.41 -27.67
C ASN A 335 5.38 -5.18 -27.71
N PRO A 336 4.87 -3.97 -27.42
CA PRO A 336 5.66 -2.75 -27.46
C PRO A 336 6.66 -2.63 -26.30
N GLY A 337 6.62 -3.55 -25.32
CA GLY A 337 7.39 -3.47 -24.08
C GLY A 337 6.64 -2.70 -23.00
N THR A 338 7.40 -2.25 -21.99
CA THR A 338 6.85 -1.41 -20.91
C THR A 338 6.69 0.02 -21.40
N ILE A 339 5.50 0.57 -21.25
CA ILE A 339 5.18 1.97 -21.50
C ILE A 339 4.94 2.62 -20.15
N ASP A 340 5.60 3.75 -19.91
CA ASP A 340 5.47 4.53 -18.70
C ASP A 340 4.38 5.59 -18.91
N ASP A 341 3.51 5.76 -17.91
CA ASP A 341 2.31 6.57 -17.85
C ASP A 341 1.15 6.12 -18.75
N GLU A 342 0.88 6.78 -19.87
CA GLU A 342 -0.29 6.52 -20.72
C GLU A 342 0.14 6.38 -22.20
N ASP A 343 -0.47 5.46 -22.93
CA ASP A 343 -0.30 5.35 -24.38
C ASP A 343 -1.62 5.27 -25.15
N LEU A 344 -1.54 5.58 -26.45
CA LEU A 344 -2.58 5.34 -27.44
C LEU A 344 -1.96 4.65 -28.63
N SER A 345 -2.09 3.34 -28.69
CA SER A 345 -1.57 2.54 -29.82
C SER A 345 -2.57 2.47 -30.96
N LEU A 346 -2.11 2.81 -32.18
CA LEU A 346 -2.89 2.79 -33.41
C LEU A 346 -2.19 1.96 -34.46
N ILE A 347 -2.91 1.02 -35.09
CA ILE A 347 -2.38 0.16 -36.13
C ILE A 347 -3.17 0.33 -37.43
N HIS A 348 -2.46 0.57 -38.53
CA HIS A 348 -3.00 0.59 -39.88
C HIS A 348 -2.33 -0.53 -40.71
N ILE A 349 -3.16 -1.31 -41.38
CA ILE A 349 -2.70 -2.38 -42.30
C ILE A 349 -3.03 -1.95 -43.72
N SER A 350 -2.01 -1.78 -44.57
CA SER A 350 -2.13 -1.24 -45.92
C SER A 350 -2.48 -2.28 -46.97
N GLU A 351 -2.59 -3.58 -46.63
CA GLU A 351 -3.07 -4.63 -47.55
C GLU A 351 -3.89 -5.73 -46.85
N PRO A 352 -4.68 -6.53 -47.62
CA PRO A 352 -6.10 -6.51 -47.35
C PRO A 352 -6.55 -7.50 -46.30
N THR A 353 -7.49 -7.06 -45.52
CA THR A 353 -8.62 -7.87 -45.10
C THR A 353 -8.64 -8.60 -43.78
N ARG A 354 -7.90 -8.30 -42.75
CA ARG A 354 -8.41 -8.64 -41.40
C ARG A 354 -7.87 -7.72 -40.35
N ARG A 355 -8.79 -6.98 -39.73
CA ARG A 355 -8.50 -6.27 -38.47
C ARG A 355 -8.18 -7.30 -37.39
N THR A 356 -6.97 -7.33 -36.92
CA THR A 356 -6.61 -8.04 -35.70
C THR A 356 -7.01 -7.20 -34.48
N PRO A 357 -7.74 -7.75 -33.51
CA PRO A 357 -8.00 -7.03 -32.28
C PRO A 357 -6.71 -6.89 -31.48
N ILE A 358 -6.43 -5.69 -31.00
CA ILE A 358 -5.38 -5.42 -30.01
C ILE A 358 -5.93 -5.87 -28.66
N SER A 359 -5.23 -6.75 -27.99
CA SER A 359 -5.54 -7.20 -26.62
C SER A 359 -4.58 -6.54 -25.64
#